data_dfa2a7971eb2646e4fabd567ab09f8c9
#
_entry.id   dfa2a7971eb2646e4fabd567ab09f8c9
#
_cell.length_a   1.000
_cell.length_b   1.000
_cell.length_c   1.000
_cell.angle_alpha   90.00
_cell.angle_beta   90.00
_cell.angle_gamma   90.00
#
_symmetry.space_group_name_H-M   'P 1'
#
loop_
_entity.id
_entity.type
_entity.pdbx_description
1 polymer ?
#
loop_
_entity_poly.entity_id
_entity_poly.type
_entity_poly.pdbx_seq_one_letter_code
_entity_poly.pdbx_strand_id
1 'polypeptide(L)'
;MSISADVLRSYRSIDEKTVDELLAQEIKNNNKKIVVLDDDPTGVQTVHDISVYTGWDADSLREAFAEENNLFYILTNSRGFTEAQTKVAHLEIADAVDRAAKEASRDYIFISRSDSTLRGHYPLETRLLKECYERNTGVKLDGEILCPFFKEGGRYTIGNVHYVKYGDELVPAHETEFAKDKTFGYTAENLPDYVEEKTAGEYKAKDVISISLENIRSMDFDKIELQLMAAENFNKIVVNAIDYSDIKVFAVALFRVMNAGKMFMFRTAAALVKVMGGVPDIPLLTRSDMIVNETENGGIIVVGSHTAKTTSQLECLKEITDIEFIELDANLVSDEESFANEVDRCLALEEEYIKSGKTVCCYTSRSLVVANTGDKEDELRLSVRISDAVQSLVGRLAVTPSFVVAKGGITSSDVGVKALKVKRATVLGQIKPGIPVWQTGSESKFPDTPYVIFPGNVGEATTLREAVEELMNKR
;
A
#
# COMPACT_ATOMS: atom_id res chain seq x y z
N MET A 1 -24.41 -6.05 9.74
CA MET A 1 -25.35 -4.87 9.91
C MET A 1 -24.50 -3.63 10.19
N SER A 2 -24.72 -2.55 9.45
CA SER A 2 -24.01 -1.28 9.64
C SER A 2 -24.33 -0.64 11.01
N ILE A 3 -23.38 0.13 11.54
CA ILE A 3 -23.51 0.86 12.80
C ILE A 3 -23.11 2.33 12.58
N SER A 4 -23.58 3.26 13.45
CA SER A 4 -23.19 4.66 13.39
C SER A 4 -21.69 4.81 13.67
N ALA A 5 -21.01 5.67 12.89
CA ALA A 5 -19.62 6.03 13.12
C ALA A 5 -19.41 6.78 14.47
N ASP A 6 -20.47 7.27 15.09
CA ASP A 6 -20.39 7.87 16.43
C ASP A 6 -19.89 6.89 17.50
N VAL A 7 -20.01 5.59 17.27
CA VAL A 7 -19.45 4.57 18.17
C VAL A 7 -17.95 4.77 18.39
N LEU A 8 -17.22 5.28 17.41
CA LEU A 8 -15.78 5.53 17.51
C LEU A 8 -15.46 6.56 18.63
N ARG A 9 -16.40 7.46 18.93
CA ARG A 9 -16.25 8.48 19.99
C ARG A 9 -16.70 7.99 21.37
N SER A 10 -17.35 6.84 21.45
CA SER A 10 -17.88 6.30 22.72
C SER A 10 -16.82 5.60 23.58
N TYR A 11 -15.67 5.29 23.00
CA TYR A 11 -14.60 4.60 23.71
C TYR A 11 -13.76 5.55 24.57
N ARG A 12 -13.27 5.02 25.70
CA ARG A 12 -12.37 5.76 26.60
C ARG A 12 -11.15 6.26 25.83
N SER A 13 -10.73 7.49 26.11
CA SER A 13 -9.47 8.06 25.61
C SER A 13 -8.26 7.36 26.25
N ILE A 14 -7.19 7.22 25.49
CA ILE A 14 -5.89 6.72 25.95
C ILE A 14 -5.02 7.92 26.35
N ASP A 15 -4.16 7.77 27.35
CA ASP A 15 -3.11 8.72 27.66
C ASP A 15 -1.99 8.60 26.59
N GLU A 16 -2.15 9.40 25.53
CA GLU A 16 -1.25 9.33 24.37
C GLU A 16 0.20 9.65 24.74
N LYS A 17 0.43 10.60 25.65
CA LYS A 17 1.79 10.97 26.07
C LYS A 17 2.49 9.79 26.73
N THR A 18 1.83 9.14 27.69
CA THR A 18 2.39 7.95 28.35
C THR A 18 2.68 6.82 27.34
N VAL A 19 1.76 6.58 26.42
CA VAL A 19 1.93 5.51 25.41
C VAL A 19 3.08 5.85 24.45
N ASP A 20 3.22 7.11 24.01
CA ASP A 20 4.28 7.54 23.11
C ASP A 20 5.67 7.38 23.77
N GLU A 21 5.79 7.73 25.07
CA GLU A 21 7.03 7.56 25.84
C GLU A 21 7.40 6.06 25.97
N LEU A 22 6.42 5.21 26.29
CA LEU A 22 6.63 3.76 26.38
C LEU A 22 7.00 3.15 25.02
N LEU A 23 6.29 3.52 23.97
CA LEU A 23 6.55 3.00 22.64
C LEU A 23 7.95 3.40 22.14
N ALA A 24 8.34 4.65 22.33
CA ALA A 24 9.67 5.12 21.95
C ALA A 24 10.78 4.32 22.64
N GLN A 25 10.58 3.96 23.92
CA GLN A 25 11.52 3.12 24.67
C GLN A 25 11.58 1.70 24.07
N GLU A 26 10.45 1.08 23.79
CA GLU A 26 10.41 -0.29 23.24
C GLU A 26 10.98 -0.35 21.81
N ILE A 27 10.71 0.65 20.96
CA ILE A 27 11.32 0.74 19.62
C ILE A 27 12.85 0.85 19.73
N LYS A 28 13.35 1.66 20.65
CA LYS A 28 14.81 1.81 20.88
C LYS A 28 15.47 0.51 21.34
N ASN A 29 14.73 -0.33 22.07
CA ASN A 29 15.22 -1.62 22.54
C ASN A 29 15.15 -2.70 21.44
N ASN A 30 14.38 -2.47 20.36
CA ASN A 30 14.29 -3.39 19.24
C ASN A 30 15.43 -3.13 18.25
N ASN A 31 16.28 -4.13 18.06
CA ASN A 31 17.42 -4.06 17.12
C ASN A 31 17.17 -4.80 15.80
N LYS A 32 15.99 -5.37 15.61
CA LYS A 32 15.65 -6.10 14.39
C LYS A 32 15.22 -5.15 13.27
N LYS A 33 15.68 -5.44 12.06
CA LYS A 33 15.20 -4.75 10.85
C LYS A 33 13.80 -5.22 10.50
N ILE A 34 12.88 -4.32 10.21
CA ILE A 34 11.53 -4.64 9.77
C ILE A 34 11.52 -4.64 8.24
N VAL A 35 11.30 -5.81 7.66
CA VAL A 35 11.21 -6.00 6.20
C VAL A 35 9.73 -6.09 5.83
N VAL A 36 9.23 -5.07 5.16
CA VAL A 36 7.81 -4.98 4.78
C VAL A 36 7.64 -5.42 3.34
N LEU A 37 6.94 -6.53 3.12
CA LEU A 37 6.51 -6.93 1.78
C LEU A 37 5.17 -6.26 1.50
N ASP A 38 5.12 -5.46 0.44
CA ASP A 38 3.96 -4.67 0.08
C ASP A 38 3.30 -5.22 -1.18
N ASP A 39 2.05 -5.61 -1.09
CA ASP A 39 1.31 -6.21 -2.20
C ASP A 39 0.81 -5.20 -3.25
N ASP A 40 0.93 -3.89 -2.96
CA ASP A 40 0.42 -2.80 -3.80
C ASP A 40 1.21 -1.51 -3.53
N PRO A 41 1.60 -0.70 -4.53
CA PRO A 41 2.45 0.48 -4.34
C PRO A 41 1.82 1.57 -3.47
N THR A 42 0.54 1.47 -3.15
CA THR A 42 -0.14 2.40 -2.24
C THR A 42 0.10 2.08 -0.77
N GLY A 43 0.79 1.00 -0.43
CA GLY A 43 0.97 0.52 0.94
C GLY A 43 1.76 1.40 1.88
N VAL A 44 2.54 2.29 1.33
CA VAL A 44 3.35 3.27 2.08
C VAL A 44 2.59 4.53 2.49
N GLN A 45 1.27 4.49 2.45
CA GLN A 45 0.39 5.64 2.67
C GLN A 45 0.59 6.38 3.99
N THR A 46 1.19 5.74 4.99
CA THR A 46 1.27 6.28 6.36
C THR A 46 2.69 6.59 6.82
N VAL A 47 3.68 6.34 5.98
CA VAL A 47 5.09 6.52 6.32
C VAL A 47 5.74 7.63 5.51
N HIS A 48 6.91 8.11 5.96
CA HIS A 48 7.77 9.07 5.25
C HIS A 48 9.25 8.80 5.58
N ASP A 49 10.15 9.30 4.75
CA ASP A 49 11.60 9.11 4.85
C ASP A 49 12.02 7.64 4.88
N ILE A 50 11.22 6.78 4.28
CA ILE A 50 11.45 5.33 4.22
C ILE A 50 11.68 4.91 2.78
N SER A 51 12.63 4.00 2.58
CA SER A 51 12.94 3.45 1.26
C SER A 51 11.97 2.36 0.85
N VAL A 52 11.59 2.40 -0.44
CA VAL A 52 10.85 1.35 -1.14
C VAL A 52 11.72 0.79 -2.25
N TYR A 53 11.95 -0.51 -2.21
CA TYR A 53 12.66 -1.25 -3.24
C TYR A 53 11.65 -1.99 -4.12
N THR A 54 11.79 -1.90 -5.43
CA THR A 54 10.93 -2.61 -6.40
C THR A 54 11.57 -3.91 -6.91
N GLY A 55 12.77 -4.22 -6.42
CA GLY A 55 13.52 -5.43 -6.69
C GLY A 55 14.14 -5.97 -5.40
N TRP A 56 14.56 -7.23 -5.46
CA TRP A 56 15.17 -7.94 -4.33
C TRP A 56 16.49 -8.62 -4.72
N ASP A 57 17.21 -8.01 -5.64
CA ASP A 57 18.57 -8.43 -5.96
C ASP A 57 19.53 -8.14 -4.79
N ALA A 58 20.71 -8.79 -4.81
CA ALA A 58 21.64 -8.75 -3.71
C ALA A 58 22.15 -7.34 -3.38
N ASP A 59 22.32 -6.48 -4.39
CA ASP A 59 22.83 -5.11 -4.18
C ASP A 59 21.76 -4.24 -3.55
N SER A 60 20.52 -4.31 -4.02
CA SER A 60 19.36 -3.61 -3.45
C SER A 60 19.14 -3.97 -1.97
N LEU A 61 19.18 -5.25 -1.65
CA LEU A 61 18.98 -5.69 -0.26
C LEU A 61 20.17 -5.37 0.65
N ARG A 62 21.41 -5.40 0.14
CA ARG A 62 22.59 -4.96 0.91
C ARG A 62 22.47 -3.47 1.26
N GLU A 63 22.03 -2.63 0.31
CA GLU A 63 21.75 -1.22 0.55
C GLU A 63 20.64 -1.05 1.60
N ALA A 64 19.52 -1.76 1.47
CA ALA A 64 18.40 -1.69 2.40
C ALA A 64 18.78 -2.06 3.85
N PHE A 65 19.60 -3.08 4.04
CA PHE A 65 20.07 -3.46 5.37
C PHE A 65 21.11 -2.51 5.95
N ALA A 66 21.83 -1.76 5.11
CA ALA A 66 22.81 -0.76 5.52
C ALA A 66 22.17 0.57 5.93
N GLU A 67 20.95 0.84 5.54
CA GLU A 67 20.24 2.07 5.94
C GLU A 67 20.05 2.17 7.45
N GLU A 68 20.09 3.40 7.98
CA GLU A 68 19.90 3.67 9.42
C GLU A 68 18.45 3.37 9.86
N ASN A 69 17.48 3.56 8.99
CA ASN A 69 16.07 3.28 9.26
C ASN A 69 15.85 1.84 9.74
N ASN A 70 14.98 1.65 10.72
CA ASN A 70 14.64 0.32 11.23
C ASN A 70 13.74 -0.48 10.29
N LEU A 71 13.19 0.13 9.27
CA LEU A 71 12.32 -0.53 8.29
C LEU A 71 12.63 -0.09 6.86
N PHE A 72 12.33 -0.97 5.92
CA PHE A 72 12.24 -0.68 4.50
C PHE A 72 11.14 -1.54 3.86
N TYR A 73 10.66 -1.11 2.70
CA TYR A 73 9.66 -1.83 1.93
C TYR A 73 10.27 -2.54 0.73
N ILE A 74 9.71 -3.71 0.41
CA ILE A 74 9.88 -4.41 -0.87
C ILE A 74 8.50 -4.43 -1.53
N LEU A 75 8.36 -3.74 -2.66
CA LEU A 75 7.14 -3.74 -3.43
C LEU A 75 7.07 -5.03 -4.25
N THR A 76 6.17 -5.92 -3.88
CA THR A 76 5.96 -7.20 -4.58
C THR A 76 4.95 -7.10 -5.71
N ASN A 77 3.96 -6.19 -5.59
CA ASN A 77 2.77 -6.12 -6.46
C ASN A 77 1.96 -7.43 -6.52
N SER A 78 2.08 -8.28 -5.50
CA SER A 78 1.52 -9.64 -5.48
C SER A 78 0.00 -9.67 -5.58
N ARG A 79 -0.70 -8.58 -5.27
CA ARG A 79 -2.16 -8.48 -5.46
C ARG A 79 -2.57 -8.66 -6.93
N GLY A 80 -1.69 -8.29 -7.87
CA GLY A 80 -1.88 -8.49 -9.31
C GLY A 80 -1.40 -9.86 -9.82
N PHE A 81 -0.79 -10.68 -8.98
CA PHE A 81 -0.20 -11.96 -9.38
C PHE A 81 -1.20 -13.13 -9.28
N THR A 82 -0.90 -14.19 -10.01
CA THR A 82 -1.46 -15.50 -9.72
C THR A 82 -0.83 -16.11 -8.47
N GLU A 83 -1.47 -17.11 -7.87
CA GLU A 83 -0.87 -17.84 -6.73
C GLU A 83 0.52 -18.39 -7.04
N ALA A 84 0.73 -18.91 -8.26
CA ALA A 84 2.02 -19.45 -8.68
C ALA A 84 3.10 -18.37 -8.74
N GLN A 85 2.80 -17.19 -9.26
CA GLN A 85 3.71 -16.05 -9.28
C GLN A 85 3.99 -15.52 -7.87
N THR A 86 2.96 -15.41 -7.03
CA THR A 86 3.09 -15.01 -5.62
C THR A 86 4.01 -15.97 -4.87
N LYS A 87 3.83 -17.28 -5.09
CA LYS A 87 4.68 -18.30 -4.46
C LYS A 87 6.15 -18.12 -4.86
N VAL A 88 6.44 -17.97 -6.14
CA VAL A 88 7.83 -17.81 -6.62
C VAL A 88 8.44 -16.54 -6.01
N ALA A 89 7.77 -15.40 -6.12
CA ALA A 89 8.28 -14.13 -5.61
C ALA A 89 8.56 -14.17 -4.09
N HIS A 90 7.63 -14.71 -3.29
CA HIS A 90 7.80 -14.75 -1.83
C HIS A 90 8.93 -15.69 -1.39
N LEU A 91 9.13 -16.82 -2.08
CA LEU A 91 10.25 -17.70 -1.81
C LEU A 91 11.59 -17.03 -2.15
N GLU A 92 11.68 -16.39 -3.32
CA GLU A 92 12.88 -15.67 -3.74
C GLU A 92 13.22 -14.52 -2.79
N ILE A 93 12.22 -13.69 -2.42
CA ILE A 93 12.40 -12.58 -1.48
C ILE A 93 12.86 -13.08 -0.12
N ALA A 94 12.19 -14.10 0.43
CA ALA A 94 12.54 -14.59 1.75
C ALA A 94 13.98 -15.12 1.82
N ASP A 95 14.43 -15.85 0.80
CA ASP A 95 15.80 -16.36 0.73
C ASP A 95 16.83 -15.23 0.45
N ALA A 96 16.46 -14.22 -0.33
CA ALA A 96 17.33 -13.08 -0.59
C ALA A 96 17.49 -12.18 0.64
N VAL A 97 16.40 -11.91 1.37
CA VAL A 97 16.41 -11.16 2.63
C VAL A 97 17.25 -11.86 3.68
N ASP A 98 17.11 -13.18 3.85
CA ASP A 98 17.90 -13.95 4.80
C ASP A 98 19.42 -13.87 4.51
N ARG A 99 19.81 -13.97 3.23
CA ARG A 99 21.20 -13.82 2.83
C ARG A 99 21.74 -12.43 3.18
N ALA A 100 20.99 -11.37 2.82
CA ALA A 100 21.38 -9.99 3.08
C ALA A 100 21.46 -9.69 4.59
N ALA A 101 20.52 -10.21 5.38
CA ALA A 101 20.52 -10.09 6.84
C ALA A 101 21.75 -10.73 7.48
N LYS A 102 22.13 -11.94 7.01
CA LYS A 102 23.35 -12.63 7.46
C LYS A 102 24.62 -11.87 7.09
N GLU A 103 24.70 -11.33 5.87
CA GLU A 103 25.82 -10.49 5.44
C GLU A 103 25.95 -9.22 6.30
N ALA A 104 24.81 -8.59 6.62
CA ALA A 104 24.75 -7.42 7.47
C ALA A 104 24.90 -7.73 8.98
N SER A 105 24.93 -9.01 9.36
CA SER A 105 24.88 -9.46 10.76
C SER A 105 23.73 -8.82 11.55
N ARG A 106 22.55 -8.76 10.95
CA ARG A 106 21.37 -8.10 11.51
C ARG A 106 20.16 -9.01 11.50
N ASP A 107 19.50 -9.14 12.65
CA ASP A 107 18.22 -9.83 12.76
C ASP A 107 17.11 -9.05 12.04
N TYR A 108 16.08 -9.76 11.62
CA TYR A 108 14.95 -9.16 10.93
C TYR A 108 13.62 -9.80 11.32
N ILE A 109 12.53 -9.11 10.99
CA ILE A 109 11.16 -9.64 11.01
C ILE A 109 10.49 -9.29 9.69
N PHE A 110 9.56 -10.15 9.26
CA PHE A 110 8.71 -9.86 8.11
C PHE A 110 7.37 -9.26 8.52
N ILE A 111 6.92 -8.27 7.77
CA ILE A 111 5.54 -7.80 7.76
C ILE A 111 4.99 -7.99 6.35
N SER A 112 3.97 -8.84 6.18
CA SER A 112 3.16 -8.88 4.97
C SER A 112 2.14 -7.75 5.06
N ARG A 113 2.46 -6.60 4.46
CA ARG A 113 1.55 -5.48 4.33
C ARG A 113 0.59 -5.75 3.18
N SER A 114 -0.68 -5.78 3.44
CA SER A 114 -1.71 -6.19 2.51
C SER A 114 -2.88 -5.24 2.53
N ASP A 115 -3.85 -5.49 1.65
CA ASP A 115 -5.05 -4.67 1.55
C ASP A 115 -5.82 -4.56 2.87
N SER A 116 -6.15 -3.32 3.25
CA SER A 116 -6.91 -3.03 4.46
C SER A 116 -8.36 -3.53 4.43
N THR A 117 -8.85 -4.05 3.30
CA THR A 117 -10.16 -4.68 3.14
C THR A 117 -10.07 -6.19 2.97
N LEU A 118 -8.94 -6.79 3.40
CA LEU A 118 -8.67 -8.23 3.52
C LEU A 118 -8.46 -8.98 2.18
N ARG A 119 -8.34 -8.27 1.05
CA ARG A 119 -7.96 -8.88 -0.23
C ARG A 119 -6.46 -9.23 -0.25
N GLY A 120 -6.07 -10.11 -1.16
CA GLY A 120 -4.68 -10.58 -1.33
C GLY A 120 -4.56 -12.07 -1.08
N HIS A 121 -3.38 -12.63 -1.28
CA HIS A 121 -3.11 -14.08 -1.24
C HIS A 121 -2.92 -14.61 0.20
N TYR A 122 -3.87 -14.32 1.09
CA TYR A 122 -3.88 -14.89 2.43
C TYR A 122 -4.52 -16.29 2.44
N PRO A 123 -3.97 -17.29 3.10
CA PRO A 123 -2.76 -17.28 3.95
C PRO A 123 -1.45 -17.61 3.21
N LEU A 124 -1.45 -17.70 1.89
CA LEU A 124 -0.30 -18.16 1.10
C LEU A 124 0.97 -17.34 1.40
N GLU A 125 0.87 -16.01 1.36
CA GLU A 125 2.02 -15.10 1.54
C GLU A 125 2.68 -15.30 2.90
N THR A 126 1.91 -15.21 3.98
CA THR A 126 2.42 -15.34 5.34
C THR A 126 2.90 -16.75 5.67
N ARG A 127 2.27 -17.77 5.09
CA ARG A 127 2.71 -19.18 5.22
C ARG A 127 4.08 -19.40 4.60
N LEU A 128 4.30 -18.91 3.38
CA LEU A 128 5.58 -19.05 2.69
C LEU A 128 6.70 -18.29 3.43
N LEU A 129 6.43 -17.05 3.86
CA LEU A 129 7.40 -16.28 4.64
C LEU A 129 7.75 -16.98 5.96
N LYS A 130 6.75 -17.56 6.66
CA LYS A 130 6.98 -18.36 7.86
C LYS A 130 7.88 -19.56 7.59
N GLU A 131 7.52 -20.38 6.59
CA GLU A 131 8.26 -21.58 6.26
C GLU A 131 9.72 -21.28 5.91
N CYS A 132 9.96 -20.22 5.13
CA CYS A 132 11.30 -19.78 4.78
C CYS A 132 12.05 -19.24 6.00
N TYR A 133 11.42 -18.38 6.80
CA TYR A 133 12.03 -17.81 7.99
C TYR A 133 12.47 -18.90 8.97
N GLU A 134 11.57 -19.85 9.30
CA GLU A 134 11.88 -20.95 10.20
C GLU A 134 12.98 -21.87 9.66
N ARG A 135 12.97 -22.16 8.35
CA ARG A 135 14.02 -22.95 7.67
C ARG A 135 15.37 -22.27 7.73
N ASN A 136 15.41 -20.96 7.44
CA ASN A 136 16.63 -20.21 7.25
C ASN A 136 17.31 -19.78 8.57
N THR A 137 16.50 -19.49 9.59
CA THR A 137 16.97 -19.00 10.91
C THR A 137 17.00 -20.08 12.00
N GLY A 138 16.21 -21.14 11.84
CA GLY A 138 15.96 -22.16 12.86
C GLY A 138 15.00 -21.68 13.97
N VAL A 139 14.50 -20.44 13.91
CA VAL A 139 13.61 -19.85 14.91
C VAL A 139 12.16 -20.12 14.52
N LYS A 140 11.36 -20.64 15.43
CA LYS A 140 9.92 -20.85 15.23
C LYS A 140 9.14 -19.59 15.44
N LEU A 141 8.11 -19.39 14.61
CA LEU A 141 7.14 -18.31 14.79
C LEU A 141 5.98 -18.80 15.65
N ASP A 142 5.75 -18.12 16.77
CA ASP A 142 4.73 -18.47 17.74
C ASP A 142 3.32 -18.15 17.27
N GLY A 143 3.16 -17.03 16.54
CA GLY A 143 1.85 -16.60 16.06
C GLY A 143 1.89 -15.73 14.82
N GLU A 144 0.71 -15.45 14.28
CA GLU A 144 0.47 -14.50 13.21
C GLU A 144 -0.51 -13.42 13.66
N ILE A 145 -0.11 -12.17 13.52
CA ILE A 145 -0.90 -11.00 13.92
C ILE A 145 -1.65 -10.44 12.72
N LEU A 146 -3.00 -10.42 12.81
CA LEU A 146 -3.89 -9.81 11.84
C LEU A 146 -4.35 -8.44 12.35
N CYS A 147 -3.91 -7.36 11.69
CA CYS A 147 -4.24 -6.00 12.07
C CYS A 147 -4.57 -5.16 10.82
N PRO A 148 -5.79 -5.25 10.28
CA PRO A 148 -6.19 -4.56 9.06
C PRO A 148 -6.60 -3.09 9.28
N PHE A 149 -6.38 -2.54 10.47
CA PHE A 149 -6.69 -1.15 10.80
C PHE A 149 -5.97 -0.16 9.88
N PHE A 150 -6.73 0.82 9.38
CA PHE A 150 -6.23 1.91 8.54
C PHE A 150 -7.15 3.13 8.63
N LYS A 151 -6.81 4.09 9.47
CA LYS A 151 -7.63 5.25 9.81
C LYS A 151 -7.90 6.15 8.60
N GLU A 152 -6.87 6.44 7.81
CA GLU A 152 -6.92 7.32 6.62
C GLU A 152 -7.85 6.76 5.55
N GLY A 153 -7.97 5.45 5.48
CA GLY A 153 -8.92 4.77 4.60
C GLY A 153 -10.29 4.53 5.23
N GLY A 154 -10.48 4.85 6.51
CA GLY A 154 -11.72 4.57 7.23
C GLY A 154 -11.93 3.08 7.54
N ARG A 155 -10.86 2.35 7.93
CA ARG A 155 -10.91 0.92 8.28
C ARG A 155 -10.68 0.73 9.76
N TYR A 156 -11.67 0.12 10.44
CA TYR A 156 -11.72 -0.04 11.88
C TYR A 156 -12.09 -1.48 12.25
N THR A 157 -11.56 -1.98 13.38
CA THR A 157 -11.92 -3.31 13.89
C THR A 157 -12.51 -3.17 15.29
N ILE A 158 -13.77 -3.57 15.47
CA ILE A 158 -14.54 -3.44 16.70
C ILE A 158 -15.21 -4.78 16.99
N GLY A 159 -14.94 -5.36 18.15
CA GLY A 159 -15.53 -6.66 18.53
C GLY A 159 -15.21 -7.75 17.52
N ASN A 160 -14.00 -7.73 16.95
CA ASN A 160 -13.51 -8.61 15.89
C ASN A 160 -14.18 -8.43 14.53
N VAL A 161 -15.18 -7.57 14.39
CA VAL A 161 -15.75 -7.22 13.09
C VAL A 161 -14.93 -6.09 12.48
N HIS A 162 -14.49 -6.30 11.23
CA HIS A 162 -13.79 -5.28 10.46
C HIS A 162 -14.79 -4.45 9.67
N TYR A 163 -14.66 -3.12 9.76
CA TYR A 163 -15.61 -2.15 9.17
C TYR A 163 -14.92 -1.24 8.16
N VAL A 164 -15.70 -0.85 7.17
CA VAL A 164 -15.39 0.22 6.20
C VAL A 164 -16.32 1.39 6.47
N LYS A 165 -15.77 2.59 6.65
CA LYS A 165 -16.54 3.81 6.85
C LYS A 165 -17.01 4.38 5.52
N TYR A 166 -18.31 4.62 5.42
CA TYR A 166 -18.97 5.35 4.33
C TYR A 166 -19.80 6.49 4.96
N GLY A 167 -19.35 7.72 4.80
CA GLY A 167 -19.98 8.87 5.44
C GLY A 167 -20.03 8.70 6.96
N ASP A 168 -21.23 8.69 7.55
CA ASP A 168 -21.46 8.52 8.98
C ASP A 168 -21.77 7.07 9.41
N GLU A 169 -21.58 6.11 8.52
CA GLU A 169 -21.81 4.69 8.80
C GLU A 169 -20.52 3.87 8.75
N LEU A 170 -20.44 2.87 9.61
CA LEU A 170 -19.47 1.78 9.57
C LEU A 170 -20.17 0.55 9.02
N VAL A 171 -19.81 0.15 7.82
CA VAL A 171 -20.36 -1.03 7.14
C VAL A 171 -19.40 -2.21 7.36
N PRO A 172 -19.87 -3.39 7.83
CA PRO A 172 -19.00 -4.55 7.93
C PRO A 172 -18.35 -4.89 6.59
N ALA A 173 -17.07 -5.18 6.60
CA ALA A 173 -16.29 -5.38 5.37
C ALA A 173 -16.86 -6.49 4.48
N HIS A 174 -17.44 -7.55 5.06
CA HIS A 174 -18.06 -8.66 4.34
C HIS A 174 -19.36 -8.26 3.58
N GLU A 175 -19.99 -7.14 3.94
CA GLU A 175 -21.17 -6.61 3.24
C GLU A 175 -20.79 -5.70 2.05
N THR A 176 -19.51 -5.30 1.95
CA THR A 176 -19.02 -4.35 0.93
C THR A 176 -18.65 -5.03 -0.39
N GLU A 177 -18.37 -4.20 -1.40
CA GLU A 177 -17.85 -4.64 -2.69
C GLU A 177 -16.51 -5.35 -2.59
N PHE A 178 -15.71 -5.08 -1.56
CA PHE A 178 -14.39 -5.69 -1.38
C PHE A 178 -14.45 -7.18 -1.08
N ALA A 179 -15.43 -7.59 -0.28
CA ALA A 179 -15.65 -9.01 0.01
C ALA A 179 -16.23 -9.80 -1.19
N LYS A 180 -16.79 -9.09 -2.18
CA LYS A 180 -17.32 -9.67 -3.43
C LYS A 180 -16.27 -9.75 -4.53
N ASP A 181 -15.01 -9.47 -4.22
CA ASP A 181 -13.90 -9.61 -5.17
C ASP A 181 -13.86 -11.02 -5.75
N LYS A 182 -13.69 -11.14 -7.09
CA LYS A 182 -13.76 -12.43 -7.80
C LYS A 182 -12.60 -13.37 -7.44
N THR A 183 -11.48 -12.82 -7.01
CA THR A 183 -10.24 -13.58 -6.72
C THR A 183 -10.06 -13.76 -5.21
N PHE A 184 -10.26 -12.70 -4.45
CA PHE A 184 -9.94 -12.63 -3.01
C PHE A 184 -11.17 -12.57 -2.10
N GLY A 185 -12.37 -12.74 -2.66
CA GLY A 185 -13.61 -12.66 -1.92
C GLY A 185 -13.69 -13.55 -0.68
N TYR A 186 -14.55 -13.18 0.25
CA TYR A 186 -14.81 -13.90 1.50
C TYR A 186 -16.24 -13.62 1.97
N THR A 187 -16.73 -14.47 2.87
CA THR A 187 -18.10 -14.40 3.43
C THR A 187 -18.13 -14.20 4.93
N ALA A 188 -17.01 -14.43 5.59
CA ALA A 188 -16.88 -14.37 7.04
C ALA A 188 -17.24 -12.98 7.61
N GLU A 189 -18.07 -12.97 8.65
CA GLU A 189 -18.60 -11.73 9.26
C GLU A 189 -17.61 -11.05 10.21
N ASN A 190 -16.65 -11.81 10.75
CA ASN A 190 -15.63 -11.33 11.67
C ASN A 190 -14.27 -11.93 11.35
N LEU A 191 -13.19 -11.38 11.92
CA LEU A 191 -11.83 -11.79 11.62
C LEU A 191 -11.48 -13.22 12.08
N PRO A 192 -11.91 -13.73 13.24
CA PRO A 192 -11.73 -15.14 13.56
C PRO A 192 -12.35 -16.09 12.53
N ASP A 193 -13.58 -15.85 12.09
CA ASP A 193 -14.23 -16.66 11.07
C ASP A 193 -13.55 -16.49 9.70
N TYR A 194 -13.06 -15.28 9.37
CA TYR A 194 -12.24 -15.03 8.18
C TYR A 194 -10.97 -15.88 8.20
N VAL A 195 -10.30 -15.97 9.32
CA VAL A 195 -9.13 -16.85 9.47
C VAL A 195 -9.51 -18.31 9.18
N GLU A 196 -10.58 -18.82 9.79
CA GLU A 196 -11.02 -20.20 9.56
C GLU A 196 -11.40 -20.43 8.10
N GLU A 197 -12.15 -19.51 7.48
CA GLU A 197 -12.56 -19.58 6.08
C GLU A 197 -11.33 -19.63 5.16
N LYS A 198 -10.40 -18.67 5.31
CA LYS A 198 -9.23 -18.53 4.42
C LYS A 198 -8.18 -19.61 4.61
N THR A 199 -8.10 -20.18 5.79
CA THR A 199 -7.19 -21.31 6.06
C THR A 199 -7.85 -22.67 5.82
N ALA A 200 -9.04 -22.69 5.21
CA ALA A 200 -9.82 -23.91 4.98
C ALA A 200 -10.00 -24.76 6.25
N GLY A 201 -10.15 -24.09 7.40
CA GLY A 201 -10.35 -24.72 8.70
C GLY A 201 -9.09 -25.26 9.38
N GLU A 202 -7.90 -24.98 8.87
CA GLU A 202 -6.63 -25.31 9.54
C GLU A 202 -6.53 -24.64 10.90
N TYR A 203 -6.94 -23.36 10.98
CA TYR A 203 -7.04 -22.61 12.23
C TYR A 203 -8.52 -22.33 12.55
N LYS A 204 -9.00 -22.80 13.69
CA LYS A 204 -10.41 -22.64 14.07
C LYS A 204 -10.67 -21.27 14.68
N ALA A 205 -11.80 -20.65 14.32
CA ALA A 205 -12.20 -19.34 14.82
C ALA A 205 -12.20 -19.24 16.36
N LYS A 206 -12.63 -20.30 17.04
CA LYS A 206 -12.67 -20.38 18.51
C LYS A 206 -11.29 -20.35 19.17
N ASP A 207 -10.24 -20.73 18.44
CA ASP A 207 -8.86 -20.82 18.93
C ASP A 207 -8.06 -19.55 18.58
N VAL A 208 -8.65 -18.60 17.83
CA VAL A 208 -8.02 -17.31 17.50
C VAL A 208 -7.97 -16.43 18.74
N ILE A 209 -6.79 -15.92 19.06
CA ILE A 209 -6.60 -14.97 20.15
C ILE A 209 -7.11 -13.59 19.70
N SER A 210 -7.97 -12.96 20.49
CA SER A 210 -8.53 -11.65 20.20
C SER A 210 -8.04 -10.62 21.20
N ILE A 211 -7.29 -9.62 20.74
CA ILE A 211 -6.90 -8.47 21.55
C ILE A 211 -8.02 -7.43 21.47
N SER A 212 -8.74 -7.25 22.56
CA SER A 212 -9.95 -6.42 22.59
C SER A 212 -9.65 -4.93 22.76
N LEU A 213 -10.56 -4.07 22.25
CA LEU A 213 -10.50 -2.63 22.51
C LEU A 213 -10.58 -2.29 24.00
N GLU A 214 -11.29 -3.10 24.79
CA GLU A 214 -11.39 -2.89 26.24
C GLU A 214 -10.00 -3.00 26.91
N ASN A 215 -9.25 -4.06 26.63
CA ASN A 215 -7.91 -4.25 27.17
C ASN A 215 -6.95 -3.16 26.69
N ILE A 216 -7.02 -2.83 25.42
CA ILE A 216 -6.19 -1.78 24.80
C ILE A 216 -6.51 -0.41 25.41
N ARG A 217 -7.80 -0.04 25.47
CA ARG A 217 -8.23 1.27 25.96
C ARG A 217 -8.08 1.46 27.46
N SER A 218 -8.01 0.37 28.22
CA SER A 218 -7.63 0.40 29.64
C SER A 218 -6.12 0.42 29.86
N MET A 219 -5.31 0.26 28.79
CA MET A 219 -3.84 0.11 28.86
C MET A 219 -3.45 -1.10 29.75
N ASP A 220 -4.21 -2.18 29.67
CA ASP A 220 -3.97 -3.41 30.42
C ASP A 220 -2.85 -4.23 29.74
N PHE A 221 -1.63 -3.71 29.84
CA PHE A 221 -0.44 -4.32 29.22
C PHE A 221 -0.24 -5.75 29.69
N ASP A 222 -0.40 -6.02 30.99
CA ASP A 222 -0.20 -7.36 31.58
C ASP A 222 -1.12 -8.39 30.89
N LYS A 223 -2.39 -8.03 30.68
CA LYS A 223 -3.35 -8.92 30.03
C LYS A 223 -3.05 -9.13 28.55
N ILE A 224 -2.68 -8.07 27.83
CA ILE A 224 -2.29 -8.16 26.42
C ILE A 224 -1.02 -9.01 26.27
N GLU A 225 -0.01 -8.78 27.10
CA GLU A 225 1.23 -9.54 27.13
C GLU A 225 0.95 -11.03 27.45
N LEU A 226 0.10 -11.33 28.44
CA LEU A 226 -0.31 -12.69 28.76
C LEU A 226 -0.97 -13.40 27.56
N GLN A 227 -1.85 -12.71 26.83
CA GLN A 227 -2.50 -13.24 25.63
C GLN A 227 -1.48 -13.52 24.52
N LEU A 228 -0.53 -12.61 24.29
CA LEU A 228 0.52 -12.79 23.30
C LEU A 228 1.51 -13.91 23.69
N MET A 229 1.87 -14.00 24.95
CA MET A 229 2.73 -15.08 25.48
C MET A 229 2.10 -16.46 25.35
N ALA A 230 0.76 -16.56 25.38
CA ALA A 230 0.04 -17.81 25.19
C ALA A 230 0.03 -18.29 23.72
N ALA A 231 0.42 -17.46 22.78
CA ALA A 231 0.49 -17.87 21.39
C ALA A 231 1.58 -18.92 21.17
N GLU A 232 1.24 -20.00 20.49
CA GLU A 232 2.14 -21.08 20.11
C GLU A 232 1.65 -21.76 18.82
N ASN A 233 2.54 -22.48 18.14
CA ASN A 233 2.19 -23.24 16.93
C ASN A 233 1.60 -22.38 15.81
N PHE A 234 2.09 -21.16 15.66
CA PHE A 234 1.63 -20.18 14.69
C PHE A 234 0.15 -19.78 14.87
N ASN A 235 -0.32 -19.71 16.12
CA ASN A 235 -1.69 -19.32 16.40
C ASN A 235 -2.01 -17.93 15.82
N LYS A 236 -3.28 -17.71 15.48
CA LYS A 236 -3.74 -16.48 14.86
C LYS A 236 -4.21 -15.51 15.95
N ILE A 237 -3.83 -14.24 15.77
CA ILE A 237 -4.08 -13.16 16.72
C ILE A 237 -4.73 -12.00 15.98
N VAL A 238 -5.94 -11.65 16.37
CA VAL A 238 -6.71 -10.53 15.80
C VAL A 238 -6.58 -9.33 16.72
N VAL A 239 -6.27 -8.17 16.15
CA VAL A 239 -6.13 -6.90 16.88
C VAL A 239 -7.29 -5.97 16.55
N ASN A 240 -8.06 -5.59 17.57
CA ASN A 240 -9.09 -4.56 17.44
C ASN A 240 -8.47 -3.17 17.56
N ALA A 241 -8.83 -2.25 16.68
CA ALA A 241 -8.32 -0.88 16.71
C ALA A 241 -9.27 0.09 16.01
N ILE A 242 -9.39 1.29 16.57
CA ILE A 242 -10.15 2.41 16.02
C ILE A 242 -9.36 3.72 15.96
N ASP A 243 -8.18 3.73 16.56
CA ASP A 243 -7.26 4.88 16.50
C ASP A 243 -5.80 4.40 16.54
N TYR A 244 -4.86 5.28 16.17
CA TYR A 244 -3.42 5.02 16.28
C TYR A 244 -2.99 4.76 17.72
N SER A 245 -3.61 5.43 18.70
CA SER A 245 -3.34 5.17 20.12
C SER A 245 -3.61 3.72 20.52
N ASP A 246 -4.60 3.04 19.88
CA ASP A 246 -4.85 1.61 20.11
C ASP A 246 -3.67 0.76 19.61
N ILE A 247 -3.19 1.07 18.41
CA ILE A 247 -2.05 0.38 17.82
C ILE A 247 -0.77 0.61 18.62
N LYS A 248 -0.57 1.82 19.14
CA LYS A 248 0.59 2.15 20.00
C LYS A 248 0.58 1.32 21.30
N VAL A 249 -0.58 1.23 21.99
CA VAL A 249 -0.72 0.38 23.19
C VAL A 249 -0.42 -1.08 22.85
N PHE A 250 -1.00 -1.59 21.77
CA PHE A 250 -0.74 -2.96 21.32
C PHE A 250 0.74 -3.18 21.02
N ALA A 251 1.39 -2.25 20.29
CA ALA A 251 2.79 -2.36 19.91
C ALA A 251 3.76 -2.36 21.11
N VAL A 252 3.45 -1.60 22.16
CA VAL A 252 4.23 -1.64 23.42
C VAL A 252 4.23 -3.05 24.00
N ALA A 253 3.05 -3.66 24.18
CA ALA A 253 2.95 -5.02 24.71
C ALA A 253 3.62 -6.04 23.76
N LEU A 254 3.42 -5.88 22.46
CA LEU A 254 4.03 -6.73 21.44
C LEU A 254 5.56 -6.73 21.52
N PHE A 255 6.19 -5.55 21.54
CA PHE A 255 7.66 -5.45 21.63
C PHE A 255 8.20 -6.08 22.92
N ARG A 256 7.53 -5.90 24.06
CA ARG A 256 7.92 -6.55 25.33
C ARG A 256 7.90 -8.06 25.22
N VAL A 257 6.85 -8.61 24.63
CA VAL A 257 6.71 -10.06 24.43
C VAL A 257 7.75 -10.57 23.41
N MET A 258 8.04 -9.80 22.35
CA MET A 258 9.10 -10.15 21.39
C MET A 258 10.49 -10.08 22.04
N ASN A 259 10.74 -9.12 22.93
CA ASN A 259 11.98 -9.03 23.70
C ASN A 259 12.10 -10.17 24.73
N ALA A 260 11.00 -10.73 25.17
CA ALA A 260 10.94 -11.94 26.00
C ALA A 260 11.13 -13.25 25.22
N GLY A 261 11.34 -13.17 23.88
CA GLY A 261 11.69 -14.30 23.03
C GLY A 261 10.59 -14.84 22.12
N LYS A 262 9.38 -14.32 22.17
CA LYS A 262 8.32 -14.67 21.22
C LYS A 262 8.55 -14.06 19.84
N MET A 263 8.17 -14.79 18.82
CA MET A 263 8.32 -14.34 17.43
C MET A 263 7.00 -14.44 16.67
N PHE A 264 6.70 -13.40 15.87
CA PHE A 264 5.44 -13.30 15.15
C PHE A 264 5.63 -13.00 13.67
N MET A 265 4.72 -13.51 12.86
CA MET A 265 4.43 -13.06 11.50
C MET A 265 3.31 -12.01 11.55
N PHE A 266 3.26 -11.19 10.53
CA PHE A 266 2.30 -10.09 10.50
C PHE A 266 1.56 -10.07 9.16
N ARG A 267 0.24 -9.95 9.23
CA ARG A 267 -0.65 -9.60 8.14
C ARG A 267 -1.37 -8.32 8.49
N THR A 268 -0.95 -7.20 7.92
CA THR A 268 -1.40 -5.89 8.38
C THR A 268 -1.79 -4.96 7.24
N ALA A 269 -2.54 -3.90 7.57
CA ALA A 269 -2.58 -2.69 6.77
C ALA A 269 -1.44 -1.74 7.17
N ALA A 270 -1.46 -0.52 6.64
CA ALA A 270 -0.35 0.43 6.76
C ALA A 270 -0.10 0.94 8.20
N ALA A 271 -1.13 1.04 9.05
CA ALA A 271 -1.01 1.70 10.35
C ALA A 271 -0.07 0.99 11.33
N LEU A 272 -0.10 -0.35 11.41
CA LEU A 272 0.79 -1.09 12.32
C LEU A 272 2.26 -0.95 11.88
N VAL A 273 2.52 -0.93 10.56
CA VAL A 273 3.89 -0.73 10.04
C VAL A 273 4.46 0.61 10.48
N LYS A 274 3.68 1.71 10.34
CA LYS A 274 4.06 3.03 10.82
C LYS A 274 4.44 3.04 12.28
N VAL A 275 3.58 2.46 13.13
CA VAL A 275 3.78 2.46 14.59
C VAL A 275 4.97 1.60 14.99
N MET A 276 5.13 0.40 14.42
CA MET A 276 6.28 -0.47 14.71
C MET A 276 7.60 0.13 14.19
N GLY A 277 7.55 0.84 13.07
CA GLY A 277 8.71 1.55 12.53
C GLY A 277 9.08 2.83 13.28
N GLY A 278 8.24 3.29 14.20
CA GLY A 278 8.45 4.54 14.92
C GLY A 278 8.39 5.77 14.03
N VAL A 279 7.64 5.69 12.90
CA VAL A 279 7.53 6.81 11.96
C VAL A 279 6.58 7.87 12.54
N PRO A 280 7.06 9.10 12.80
CA PRO A 280 6.24 10.16 13.37
C PRO A 280 5.16 10.65 12.41
N ASP A 281 4.25 11.49 12.92
CA ASP A 281 3.32 12.22 12.06
C ASP A 281 4.00 13.44 11.45
N ILE A 282 3.75 13.70 10.17
CA ILE A 282 4.14 14.94 9.49
C ILE A 282 2.90 15.58 8.85
N PRO A 283 2.91 16.88 8.63
CA PRO A 283 1.89 17.55 7.83
C PRO A 283 1.79 16.98 6.41
N LEU A 284 0.68 17.22 5.74
CA LEU A 284 0.58 16.93 4.32
C LEU A 284 1.64 17.71 3.54
N LEU A 285 2.18 17.08 2.52
CA LEU A 285 3.25 17.64 1.70
C LEU A 285 2.76 18.87 0.92
N THR A 286 3.59 19.89 0.89
CA THR A 286 3.47 21.04 0.01
C THR A 286 4.36 20.87 -1.21
N ARG A 287 4.18 21.71 -2.24
CA ARG A 287 5.06 21.71 -3.41
C ARG A 287 6.55 21.76 -3.04
N SER A 288 6.92 22.61 -2.09
CA SER A 288 8.31 22.80 -1.66
C SER A 288 8.91 21.55 -1.00
N ASP A 289 8.08 20.68 -0.42
CA ASP A 289 8.54 19.41 0.16
C ASP A 289 8.79 18.34 -0.93
N MET A 290 8.17 18.51 -2.10
CA MET A 290 8.18 17.50 -3.17
C MET A 290 9.12 17.86 -4.32
N ILE A 291 9.12 19.12 -4.77
CA ILE A 291 9.91 19.58 -5.94
C ILE A 291 11.28 20.05 -5.45
N VAL A 292 12.28 19.19 -5.55
CA VAL A 292 13.66 19.52 -5.17
C VAL A 292 14.46 20.14 -6.32
N ASN A 293 14.09 19.81 -7.57
CA ASN A 293 14.71 20.33 -8.78
C ASN A 293 13.68 21.12 -9.57
N GLU A 294 13.72 22.46 -9.45
CA GLU A 294 12.85 23.31 -10.25
C GLU A 294 13.20 23.23 -11.74
N THR A 295 12.17 23.13 -12.56
CA THR A 295 12.27 23.11 -14.02
C THR A 295 11.18 23.98 -14.63
N GLU A 296 11.42 24.50 -15.84
CA GLU A 296 10.39 25.20 -16.61
C GLU A 296 9.41 24.23 -17.29
N ASN A 297 9.69 22.93 -17.27
CA ASN A 297 8.81 21.92 -17.86
C ASN A 297 7.53 21.75 -17.04
N GLY A 298 6.44 21.41 -17.72
CA GLY A 298 5.19 21.02 -17.08
C GLY A 298 5.26 19.64 -16.43
N GLY A 299 4.21 19.30 -15.67
CA GLY A 299 4.02 17.96 -15.10
C GLY A 299 3.25 17.03 -16.03
N ILE A 300 3.25 15.73 -15.71
CA ILE A 300 2.43 14.72 -16.39
C ILE A 300 1.51 14.00 -15.40
N ILE A 301 0.26 13.84 -15.81
CA ILE A 301 -0.79 13.10 -15.10
C ILE A 301 -1.29 12.01 -16.04
N VAL A 302 -1.27 10.74 -15.61
CA VAL A 302 -1.84 9.64 -16.38
C VAL A 302 -2.98 8.98 -15.61
N VAL A 303 -4.14 8.82 -16.29
CA VAL A 303 -5.38 8.29 -15.71
C VAL A 303 -5.83 7.08 -16.51
N GLY A 304 -5.47 5.88 -16.05
CA GLY A 304 -5.82 4.61 -16.71
C GLY A 304 -7.13 3.97 -16.22
N SER A 305 -7.55 4.27 -14.99
CA SER A 305 -8.76 3.67 -14.40
C SER A 305 -10.03 4.29 -14.95
N HIS A 306 -11.02 3.47 -15.29
CA HIS A 306 -12.35 3.87 -15.80
C HIS A 306 -13.48 3.74 -14.75
N THR A 307 -13.15 3.59 -13.45
CA THR A 307 -14.15 3.54 -12.38
C THR A 307 -14.93 4.85 -12.27
N ALA A 308 -16.18 4.78 -11.78
CA ALA A 308 -17.03 5.97 -11.60
C ALA A 308 -16.37 7.04 -10.73
N LYS A 309 -15.67 6.64 -9.64
CA LYS A 309 -14.93 7.54 -8.77
C LYS A 309 -13.80 8.26 -9.54
N THR A 310 -13.01 7.52 -10.32
CA THR A 310 -11.93 8.12 -11.13
C THR A 310 -12.50 9.08 -12.17
N THR A 311 -13.62 8.74 -12.80
CA THR A 311 -14.29 9.63 -13.75
C THR A 311 -14.74 10.93 -13.09
N SER A 312 -15.37 10.86 -11.91
CA SER A 312 -15.76 12.06 -11.15
C SER A 312 -14.56 12.93 -10.78
N GLN A 313 -13.45 12.31 -10.35
CA GLN A 313 -12.21 13.05 -10.02
C GLN A 313 -11.57 13.69 -11.26
N LEU A 314 -11.60 13.02 -12.40
CA LEU A 314 -11.11 13.58 -13.67
C LEU A 314 -11.95 14.78 -14.13
N GLU A 315 -13.28 14.70 -14.01
CA GLU A 315 -14.16 15.83 -14.35
C GLU A 315 -13.88 17.07 -13.46
N CYS A 316 -13.64 16.87 -12.16
CA CYS A 316 -13.22 17.97 -11.29
C CYS A 316 -11.82 18.50 -11.66
N LEU A 317 -10.90 17.63 -12.11
CA LEU A 317 -9.57 18.06 -12.56
C LEU A 317 -9.66 18.94 -13.82
N LYS A 318 -10.61 18.66 -14.73
CA LYS A 318 -10.84 19.46 -15.95
C LYS A 318 -11.25 20.91 -15.70
N GLU A 319 -11.61 21.25 -14.46
CA GLU A 319 -11.90 22.64 -14.07
C GLU A 319 -10.61 23.50 -14.00
N ILE A 320 -9.41 22.89 -13.98
CA ILE A 320 -8.14 23.60 -14.02
C ILE A 320 -7.82 23.97 -15.49
N THR A 321 -7.79 25.26 -15.77
CA THR A 321 -7.58 25.78 -17.13
C THR A 321 -6.14 25.68 -17.63
N ASP A 322 -5.17 25.54 -16.73
CA ASP A 322 -3.73 25.49 -17.04
C ASP A 322 -3.22 24.06 -17.29
N ILE A 323 -4.12 23.11 -17.48
CA ILE A 323 -3.81 21.72 -17.83
C ILE A 323 -4.30 21.43 -19.24
N GLU A 324 -3.46 20.83 -20.06
CA GLU A 324 -3.85 20.28 -21.35
C GLU A 324 -4.32 18.83 -21.20
N PHE A 325 -5.52 18.55 -21.72
CA PHE A 325 -6.13 17.24 -21.61
C PHE A 325 -6.03 16.48 -22.94
N ILE A 326 -5.44 15.28 -22.90
CA ILE A 326 -5.27 14.41 -24.07
C ILE A 326 -6.01 13.11 -23.79
N GLU A 327 -7.00 12.79 -24.60
CA GLU A 327 -7.65 11.49 -24.57
C GLU A 327 -6.86 10.47 -25.41
N LEU A 328 -6.52 9.34 -24.80
CA LEU A 328 -6.03 8.14 -25.48
C LEU A 328 -7.26 7.30 -25.86
N ASP A 329 -7.53 7.19 -27.16
CA ASP A 329 -8.69 6.40 -27.63
C ASP A 329 -8.44 4.90 -27.47
N ALA A 330 -8.83 4.36 -26.32
CA ALA A 330 -8.72 2.94 -26.01
C ALA A 330 -9.58 2.02 -26.90
N ASN A 331 -10.55 2.56 -27.65
CA ASN A 331 -11.36 1.76 -28.58
C ASN A 331 -10.54 1.22 -29.75
N LEU A 332 -9.42 1.85 -30.05
CA LEU A 332 -8.49 1.40 -31.10
C LEU A 332 -7.65 0.18 -30.71
N VAL A 333 -7.69 -0.27 -29.45
CA VAL A 333 -6.81 -1.33 -28.92
C VAL A 333 -6.91 -2.66 -29.68
N SER A 334 -8.01 -2.93 -30.36
CA SER A 334 -8.20 -4.15 -31.16
C SER A 334 -7.41 -4.15 -32.47
N ASP A 335 -7.04 -2.97 -33.00
CA ASP A 335 -6.18 -2.80 -34.15
C ASP A 335 -4.81 -2.28 -33.70
N GLU A 336 -3.78 -3.09 -33.91
CA GLU A 336 -2.44 -2.84 -33.33
C GLU A 336 -1.77 -1.61 -33.92
N GLU A 337 -1.89 -1.42 -35.26
CA GLU A 337 -1.27 -0.29 -35.94
C GLU A 337 -1.97 1.02 -35.61
N SER A 338 -3.31 1.04 -35.65
CA SER A 338 -4.11 2.21 -35.27
C SER A 338 -3.87 2.62 -33.83
N PHE A 339 -3.79 1.65 -32.91
CA PHE A 339 -3.55 1.95 -31.50
C PHE A 339 -2.11 2.44 -31.24
N ALA A 340 -1.10 1.88 -31.91
CA ALA A 340 0.27 2.38 -31.84
C ALA A 340 0.38 3.82 -32.34
N ASN A 341 -0.25 4.15 -33.46
CA ASN A 341 -0.31 5.51 -34.00
C ASN A 341 -0.99 6.49 -33.03
N GLU A 342 -2.05 6.04 -32.34
CA GLU A 342 -2.75 6.85 -31.34
C GLU A 342 -1.86 7.14 -30.12
N VAL A 343 -1.10 6.14 -29.64
CA VAL A 343 -0.11 6.32 -28.56
C VAL A 343 0.97 7.32 -28.98
N ASP A 344 1.47 7.22 -30.23
CA ASP A 344 2.47 8.13 -30.77
C ASP A 344 1.94 9.57 -30.89
N ARG A 345 0.68 9.74 -31.29
CA ARG A 345 0.00 11.05 -31.31
C ARG A 345 -0.06 11.65 -29.91
N CYS A 346 -0.52 10.88 -28.91
CA CYS A 346 -0.60 11.34 -27.53
C CYS A 346 0.78 11.76 -27.03
N LEU A 347 1.80 10.92 -27.21
CA LEU A 347 3.17 11.18 -26.77
C LEU A 347 3.74 12.46 -27.38
N ALA A 348 3.54 12.70 -28.68
CA ALA A 348 4.02 13.90 -29.35
C ALA A 348 3.40 15.17 -28.75
N LEU A 349 2.10 15.17 -28.47
CA LEU A 349 1.41 16.29 -27.81
C LEU A 349 1.89 16.48 -26.36
N GLU A 350 2.06 15.40 -25.60
CA GLU A 350 2.59 15.47 -24.22
C GLU A 350 3.96 16.14 -24.19
N GLU A 351 4.88 15.75 -25.10
CA GLU A 351 6.21 16.34 -25.18
C GLU A 351 6.19 17.82 -25.55
N GLU A 352 5.33 18.21 -26.49
CA GLU A 352 5.17 19.60 -26.89
C GLU A 352 4.71 20.46 -25.72
N TYR A 353 3.64 20.05 -25.05
CA TYR A 353 3.07 20.80 -23.93
C TYR A 353 4.00 20.83 -22.71
N ILE A 354 4.59 19.69 -22.32
CA ILE A 354 5.52 19.64 -21.18
C ILE A 354 6.72 20.58 -21.43
N LYS A 355 7.33 20.56 -22.63
CA LYS A 355 8.43 21.46 -23.01
C LYS A 355 8.03 22.93 -23.00
N SER A 356 6.76 23.24 -23.25
CA SER A 356 6.25 24.61 -23.18
C SER A 356 5.87 25.07 -21.77
N GLY A 357 6.13 24.23 -20.76
CA GLY A 357 5.83 24.53 -19.34
C GLY A 357 4.41 24.21 -18.91
N LYS A 358 3.60 23.57 -19.77
CA LYS A 358 2.22 23.20 -19.46
C LYS A 358 2.14 21.83 -18.86
N THR A 359 1.33 21.68 -17.82
CA THR A 359 0.97 20.37 -17.26
C THR A 359 0.00 19.66 -18.21
N VAL A 360 0.20 18.34 -18.38
CA VAL A 360 -0.62 17.50 -19.26
C VAL A 360 -1.31 16.42 -18.46
N CYS A 361 -2.58 16.17 -18.76
CA CYS A 361 -3.32 15.01 -18.26
C CYS A 361 -3.71 14.11 -19.43
N CYS A 362 -3.06 12.96 -19.57
CA CYS A 362 -3.47 11.94 -20.51
C CYS A 362 -4.35 10.90 -19.83
N TYR A 363 -5.51 10.63 -20.40
CA TYR A 363 -6.49 9.70 -19.84
C TYR A 363 -7.09 8.80 -20.91
N THR A 364 -7.40 7.55 -20.54
CA THR A 364 -8.09 6.61 -21.46
C THR A 364 -9.53 7.03 -21.70
N SER A 365 -10.07 6.71 -22.88
CA SER A 365 -11.51 6.85 -23.14
C SER A 365 -12.34 6.24 -22.01
N ARG A 366 -13.43 6.92 -21.65
CA ARG A 366 -14.24 6.55 -20.46
C ARG A 366 -15.22 5.42 -20.68
N SER A 367 -15.27 4.86 -21.89
CA SER A 367 -16.03 3.64 -22.22
C SER A 367 -15.20 2.39 -21.89
N LEU A 368 -15.86 1.39 -21.31
CA LEU A 368 -15.24 0.08 -21.12
C LEU A 368 -15.07 -0.60 -22.48
N VAL A 369 -13.85 -0.92 -22.85
CA VAL A 369 -13.59 -1.72 -24.06
C VAL A 369 -13.85 -3.19 -23.73
N VAL A 370 -14.80 -3.79 -24.44
CA VAL A 370 -15.17 -5.20 -24.29
C VAL A 370 -14.71 -5.95 -25.54
N ALA A 371 -14.07 -7.10 -25.35
CA ALA A 371 -13.73 -7.97 -26.46
C ALA A 371 -15.01 -8.48 -27.16
N ASN A 372 -15.07 -8.39 -28.49
CA ASN A 372 -16.21 -8.86 -29.27
C ASN A 372 -16.39 -10.39 -29.22
N THR A 373 -15.43 -11.12 -28.66
CA THR A 373 -15.40 -12.59 -28.59
C THR A 373 -16.12 -13.16 -27.39
N GLY A 374 -16.36 -12.36 -26.32
CA GLY A 374 -16.87 -12.84 -25.03
C GLY A 374 -15.89 -13.77 -24.28
N ASP A 375 -14.65 -13.90 -24.76
CA ASP A 375 -13.59 -14.67 -24.12
C ASP A 375 -12.86 -13.81 -23.07
N LYS A 376 -12.78 -14.32 -21.85
CA LYS A 376 -12.09 -13.65 -20.73
C LYS A 376 -10.60 -13.46 -20.99
N GLU A 377 -9.97 -14.34 -21.74
CA GLU A 377 -8.56 -14.24 -22.08
C GLU A 377 -8.31 -13.08 -23.04
N ASP A 378 -9.19 -12.88 -24.02
CA ASP A 378 -9.13 -11.75 -24.93
C ASP A 378 -9.38 -10.41 -24.20
N GLU A 379 -10.36 -10.36 -23.28
CA GLU A 379 -10.60 -9.18 -22.44
C GLU A 379 -9.37 -8.83 -21.61
N LEU A 380 -8.70 -9.83 -21.02
CA LEU A 380 -7.48 -9.63 -20.25
C LEU A 380 -6.35 -9.10 -21.14
N ARG A 381 -6.17 -9.65 -22.34
CA ARG A 381 -5.15 -9.17 -23.31
C ARG A 381 -5.36 -7.71 -23.68
N LEU A 382 -6.60 -7.29 -23.94
CA LEU A 382 -6.92 -5.90 -24.25
C LEU A 382 -6.62 -4.98 -23.06
N SER A 383 -6.98 -5.40 -21.85
CA SER A 383 -6.70 -4.65 -20.62
C SER A 383 -5.19 -4.46 -20.39
N VAL A 384 -4.40 -5.50 -20.62
CA VAL A 384 -2.92 -5.44 -20.53
C VAL A 384 -2.36 -4.50 -21.58
N ARG A 385 -2.82 -4.57 -22.85
CA ARG A 385 -2.37 -3.66 -23.92
C ARG A 385 -2.69 -2.20 -23.60
N ILE A 386 -3.86 -1.90 -23.04
CA ILE A 386 -4.22 -0.55 -22.62
C ILE A 386 -3.30 -0.10 -21.47
N SER A 387 -3.04 -0.95 -20.48
CA SER A 387 -2.12 -0.62 -19.37
C SER A 387 -0.71 -0.34 -19.87
N ASP A 388 -0.21 -1.18 -20.79
CA ASP A 388 1.11 -0.99 -21.40
C ASP A 388 1.19 0.29 -22.25
N ALA A 389 0.12 0.67 -22.93
CA ALA A 389 0.04 1.94 -23.64
C ALA A 389 0.10 3.13 -22.67
N VAL A 390 -0.72 3.11 -21.61
CA VAL A 390 -0.76 4.20 -20.61
C VAL A 390 0.59 4.38 -19.92
N GLN A 391 1.26 3.30 -19.50
CA GLN A 391 2.58 3.44 -18.88
C GLN A 391 3.64 3.89 -19.90
N SER A 392 3.51 3.54 -21.18
CA SER A 392 4.45 3.93 -22.23
C SER A 392 4.44 5.42 -22.52
N LEU A 393 3.32 6.12 -22.26
CA LEU A 393 3.23 7.58 -22.36
C LEU A 393 4.20 8.29 -21.41
N VAL A 394 4.46 7.72 -20.23
CA VAL A 394 5.53 8.17 -19.33
C VAL A 394 6.87 7.55 -19.70
N GLY A 395 6.89 6.25 -20.00
CA GLY A 395 8.11 5.48 -20.25
C GLY A 395 8.87 5.90 -21.52
N ARG A 396 8.18 6.45 -22.52
CA ARG A 396 8.76 6.90 -23.79
C ARG A 396 9.06 8.40 -23.85
N LEU A 397 8.57 9.22 -22.90
CA LEU A 397 8.86 10.66 -22.88
C LEU A 397 10.37 10.93 -23.00
N ALA A 398 10.74 11.83 -23.92
CA ALA A 398 12.11 12.30 -24.07
C ALA A 398 12.40 13.56 -23.24
N VAL A 399 11.38 14.13 -22.59
CA VAL A 399 11.48 15.32 -21.73
C VAL A 399 11.21 14.93 -20.28
N THR A 400 12.00 15.47 -19.35
CA THR A 400 11.78 15.27 -17.91
C THR A 400 10.63 16.16 -17.43
N PRO A 401 9.52 15.59 -16.92
CA PRO A 401 8.44 16.40 -16.36
C PRO A 401 8.82 16.92 -14.97
N SER A 402 8.17 18.01 -14.52
CA SER A 402 8.38 18.53 -13.16
C SER A 402 7.82 17.61 -12.07
N PHE A 403 6.81 16.81 -12.38
CA PHE A 403 6.23 15.78 -11.53
C PHE A 403 5.49 14.72 -12.35
N VAL A 404 5.26 13.57 -11.77
CA VAL A 404 4.46 12.49 -12.36
C VAL A 404 3.32 12.15 -11.41
N VAL A 405 2.09 12.07 -11.91
CA VAL A 405 0.92 11.58 -11.18
C VAL A 405 0.34 10.39 -11.92
N ALA A 406 0.22 9.24 -11.29
CA ALA A 406 -0.46 8.08 -11.86
C ALA A 406 -1.72 7.75 -11.05
N LYS A 407 -2.87 7.73 -11.72
CA LYS A 407 -4.18 7.50 -11.09
C LYS A 407 -4.71 6.11 -11.41
N GLY A 408 -4.79 5.28 -10.38
CA GLY A 408 -5.24 3.89 -10.43
C GLY A 408 -4.18 2.93 -9.90
N GLY A 409 -4.56 1.85 -9.22
CA GLY A 409 -3.63 0.90 -8.61
C GLY A 409 -2.66 0.29 -9.63
N ILE A 410 -3.19 -0.36 -10.68
CA ILE A 410 -2.38 -0.96 -11.76
C ILE A 410 -1.56 0.11 -12.49
N THR A 411 -2.19 1.25 -12.84
CA THR A 411 -1.51 2.35 -13.52
C THR A 411 -0.33 2.86 -12.71
N SER A 412 -0.52 3.06 -11.40
CA SER A 412 0.57 3.53 -10.53
C SER A 412 1.69 2.50 -10.41
N SER A 413 1.36 1.21 -10.31
CA SER A 413 2.38 0.17 -10.29
C SER A 413 3.19 0.15 -11.59
N ASP A 414 2.52 0.09 -12.74
CA ASP A 414 3.17 -0.01 -14.05
C ASP A 414 4.00 1.24 -14.37
N VAL A 415 3.51 2.43 -14.03
CA VAL A 415 4.28 3.67 -14.22
C VAL A 415 5.54 3.67 -13.36
N GLY A 416 5.45 3.31 -12.08
CA GLY A 416 6.62 3.26 -11.19
C GLY A 416 7.68 2.27 -11.65
N VAL A 417 7.26 1.03 -11.94
CA VAL A 417 8.19 -0.08 -12.21
C VAL A 417 8.63 -0.13 -13.67
N LYS A 418 7.69 -0.03 -14.63
CA LYS A 418 7.99 -0.21 -16.06
C LYS A 418 8.41 1.09 -16.72
N ALA A 419 7.70 2.21 -16.45
CA ALA A 419 7.95 3.48 -17.12
C ALA A 419 9.11 4.26 -16.49
N LEU A 420 9.03 4.52 -15.19
CA LEU A 420 10.06 5.25 -14.45
C LEU A 420 11.27 4.38 -14.11
N LYS A 421 11.12 3.05 -14.16
CA LYS A 421 12.17 2.06 -13.83
C LYS A 421 12.77 2.27 -12.45
N VAL A 422 11.94 2.67 -11.51
CA VAL A 422 12.36 2.86 -10.12
C VAL A 422 12.85 1.52 -9.57
N LYS A 423 14.08 1.49 -9.05
CA LYS A 423 14.60 0.37 -8.24
C LYS A 423 14.54 0.68 -6.77
N ARG A 424 14.80 1.93 -6.42
CA ARG A 424 14.66 2.49 -5.09
C ARG A 424 13.96 3.84 -5.15
N ALA A 425 13.02 4.07 -4.26
CA ALA A 425 12.43 5.39 -4.04
C ALA A 425 12.42 5.71 -2.55
N THR A 426 12.42 7.00 -2.22
CA THR A 426 12.15 7.46 -0.86
C THR A 426 10.70 7.92 -0.79
N VAL A 427 9.95 7.42 0.18
CA VAL A 427 8.61 7.91 0.47
C VAL A 427 8.72 9.29 1.12
N LEU A 428 8.22 10.33 0.47
CA LEU A 428 8.23 11.68 1.03
C LEU A 428 7.14 11.87 2.09
N GLY A 429 6.00 11.23 1.93
CA GLY A 429 4.81 11.36 2.77
C GLY A 429 3.54 11.36 1.95
N GLN A 430 2.51 12.06 2.42
CA GLN A 430 1.21 12.15 1.77
C GLN A 430 0.95 13.58 1.27
N ILE A 431 0.56 13.72 -0.01
CA ILE A 431 0.09 14.99 -0.56
C ILE A 431 -1.37 15.27 -0.15
N LYS A 432 -2.18 14.24 -0.01
CA LYS A 432 -3.54 14.22 0.56
C LYS A 432 -3.69 12.94 1.38
N PRO A 433 -4.61 12.87 2.34
CA PRO A 433 -4.78 11.66 3.15
C PRO A 433 -4.91 10.40 2.30
N GLY A 434 -4.02 9.42 2.53
CA GLY A 434 -3.98 8.16 1.80
C GLY A 434 -3.39 8.22 0.38
N ILE A 435 -2.72 9.32 -0.01
CA ILE A 435 -2.10 9.49 -1.32
C ILE A 435 -0.60 9.74 -1.14
N PRO A 436 0.23 8.68 -1.23
CA PRO A 436 1.65 8.79 -1.03
C PRO A 436 2.38 9.41 -2.23
N VAL A 437 3.52 10.03 -1.92
CA VAL A 437 4.46 10.58 -2.90
C VAL A 437 5.82 9.93 -2.71
N TRP A 438 6.39 9.44 -3.79
CA TRP A 438 7.76 8.95 -3.84
C TRP A 438 8.69 10.00 -4.47
N GLN A 439 9.89 10.10 -3.95
CA GLN A 439 11.02 10.69 -4.66
C GLN A 439 11.74 9.56 -5.39
N THR A 440 11.81 9.63 -6.71
CA THR A 440 12.47 8.61 -7.53
C THR A 440 13.99 8.62 -7.31
N GLY A 441 14.59 7.44 -7.33
CA GLY A 441 16.05 7.28 -7.17
C GLY A 441 16.86 7.76 -8.36
N SER A 442 18.17 7.87 -8.17
CA SER A 442 19.11 8.34 -9.19
C SER A 442 19.19 7.42 -10.43
N GLU A 443 18.81 6.17 -10.29
CA GLU A 443 18.79 5.16 -11.34
C GLU A 443 17.52 5.22 -12.20
N SER A 444 16.50 5.95 -11.76
CA SER A 444 15.22 6.04 -12.46
C SER A 444 15.33 6.83 -13.78
N LYS A 445 14.34 6.67 -14.65
CA LYS A 445 14.25 7.42 -15.91
C LYS A 445 14.27 8.92 -15.69
N PHE A 446 13.61 9.40 -14.65
CA PHE A 446 13.58 10.80 -14.23
C PHE A 446 14.03 10.86 -12.76
N PRO A 447 15.34 11.02 -12.49
CA PRO A 447 15.88 11.10 -11.14
C PRO A 447 15.29 12.28 -10.35
N ASP A 448 15.19 12.09 -9.03
CA ASP A 448 14.75 13.12 -8.09
C ASP A 448 13.40 13.78 -8.47
N THR A 449 12.55 13.05 -9.19
CA THR A 449 11.25 13.53 -9.63
C THR A 449 10.16 13.04 -8.66
N PRO A 450 9.27 13.92 -8.17
CA PRO A 450 8.15 13.48 -7.33
C PRO A 450 7.16 12.67 -8.15
N TYR A 451 6.87 11.48 -7.63
CA TYR A 451 5.93 10.55 -8.21
C TYR A 451 4.75 10.32 -7.27
N VAL A 452 3.59 10.85 -7.62
CA VAL A 452 2.35 10.70 -6.85
C VAL A 452 1.64 9.42 -7.25
N ILE A 453 1.50 8.53 -6.28
CA ILE A 453 0.80 7.26 -6.43
C ILE A 453 -0.63 7.45 -5.96
N PHE A 454 -1.54 7.69 -6.91
CA PHE A 454 -2.91 8.01 -6.57
C PHE A 454 -3.81 6.77 -6.64
N PRO A 455 -4.28 6.22 -5.48
CA PRO A 455 -5.10 5.01 -5.47
C PRO A 455 -6.42 5.17 -6.25
N GLY A 456 -6.95 4.07 -6.78
CA GLY A 456 -8.18 4.10 -7.58
C GLY A 456 -9.43 4.50 -6.79
N ASN A 457 -9.46 4.20 -5.48
CA ASN A 457 -10.65 4.26 -4.63
C ASN A 457 -10.52 5.21 -3.43
N VAL A 458 -9.49 6.05 -3.39
CA VAL A 458 -9.20 6.99 -2.29
C VAL A 458 -9.59 8.42 -2.68
N GLY A 459 -9.99 9.22 -1.69
CA GLY A 459 -10.31 10.63 -1.79
C GLY A 459 -11.73 10.93 -2.28
N GLU A 460 -12.11 12.19 -2.18
CA GLU A 460 -13.37 12.75 -2.66
C GLU A 460 -13.24 13.17 -4.14
N ALA A 461 -14.32 13.64 -4.75
CA ALA A 461 -14.33 14.06 -6.15
C ALA A 461 -13.29 15.15 -6.47
N THR A 462 -13.03 16.06 -5.54
CA THR A 462 -12.06 17.17 -5.70
C THR A 462 -10.61 16.79 -5.40
N THR A 463 -10.35 15.64 -4.77
CA THR A 463 -9.05 15.33 -4.19
C THR A 463 -7.93 15.25 -5.24
N LEU A 464 -8.19 14.74 -6.46
CA LEU A 464 -7.20 14.72 -7.54
C LEU A 464 -6.85 16.14 -7.98
N ARG A 465 -7.85 17.00 -8.16
CA ARG A 465 -7.65 18.41 -8.48
C ARG A 465 -6.79 19.11 -7.43
N GLU A 466 -7.16 18.96 -6.16
CA GLU A 466 -6.43 19.59 -5.05
C GLU A 466 -4.98 19.12 -4.93
N ALA A 467 -4.70 17.84 -5.22
CA ALA A 467 -3.33 17.32 -5.24
C ALA A 467 -2.52 17.91 -6.40
N VAL A 468 -3.13 18.05 -7.58
CA VAL A 468 -2.48 18.64 -8.75
C VAL A 468 -2.28 20.16 -8.59
N GLU A 469 -3.25 20.88 -8.03
CA GLU A 469 -3.10 22.29 -7.69
C GLU A 469 -1.92 22.52 -6.75
N GLU A 470 -1.72 21.64 -5.75
CA GLU A 470 -0.57 21.74 -4.83
C GLU A 470 0.76 21.57 -5.58
N LEU A 471 0.85 20.62 -6.53
CA LEU A 471 2.05 20.40 -7.35
C LEU A 471 2.34 21.55 -8.32
N MET A 472 1.29 22.18 -8.86
CA MET A 472 1.41 23.26 -9.84
C MET A 472 1.65 24.64 -9.21
N ASN A 473 1.36 24.79 -7.91
CA ASN A 473 1.38 26.09 -7.22
C ASN A 473 2.82 26.63 -7.06
N LYS A 474 3.33 27.28 -8.10
CA LYS A 474 4.59 28.03 -8.04
C LYS A 474 4.35 29.30 -7.21
N ARG A 475 4.64 29.25 -5.90
CA ARG A 475 4.61 30.44 -5.01
C ARG A 475 5.84 31.30 -5.21
#